data_75ef2da056485bd31d991fcaae916b69
#
_entry.id   75ef2da056485bd31d991fcaae916b69
#
_cell.length_a   1.000
_cell.length_b   1.000
_cell.length_c   1.000
_cell.angle_alpha   90.00
_cell.angle_beta   90.00
_cell.angle_gamma   90.00
#
_symmetry.space_group_name_H-M   'P 1'
#
loop_
_entity.id
_entity.type
_entity.pdbx_description
1 polymer ?
#
loop_
_entity_poly.entity_id
_entity_poly.type
_entity_poly.pdbx_seq_one_letter_code
_entity_poly.pdbx_strand_id
1 'polypeptide(L)'
;MRSLWIAFWLLLLSPFSWMQAETAIPKLIDPVMDTAQVLNQEQKAALSQELRVFAAQYGSQIVILTVPTLEGEDIFDYSSRVWSEWKIGRKGISDGVLLVLAIKEHQIRINPGSGLEGAIPDITASEIIQHLLVPAILRSDYYGGLEKTVDVLEKIIIEEKLPTAKQTIHSGVSGAGIIFILSLIHI
;
A
#
# COMPACT_ATOMS: atom_id res chain seq x y z
N MET A 1 -39.89 -33.33 -35.31
CA MET A 1 -38.42 -33.39 -35.33
C MET A 1 -37.74 -32.04 -35.58
N ARG A 2 -38.45 -30.98 -36.00
CA ARG A 2 -37.85 -29.63 -36.25
C ARG A 2 -37.63 -28.81 -34.97
N SER A 3 -38.35 -29.09 -33.89
CA SER A 3 -38.29 -28.32 -32.63
C SER A 3 -37.08 -28.68 -31.76
N LEU A 4 -36.50 -29.85 -31.89
CA LEU A 4 -35.32 -30.29 -31.11
C LEU A 4 -34.03 -29.61 -31.57
N TRP A 5 -33.92 -29.23 -32.83
CA TRP A 5 -32.76 -28.52 -33.36
C TRP A 5 -32.65 -27.05 -32.88
N ILE A 6 -33.78 -26.40 -32.65
CA ILE A 6 -33.83 -25.01 -32.17
C ILE A 6 -33.36 -24.95 -30.70
N ALA A 7 -33.76 -25.95 -29.89
CA ALA A 7 -33.35 -26.03 -28.49
C ALA A 7 -31.84 -26.28 -28.34
N PHE A 8 -31.25 -27.04 -29.23
CA PHE A 8 -29.82 -27.34 -29.26
C PHE A 8 -28.99 -26.06 -29.59
N TRP A 9 -29.47 -25.23 -30.53
CA TRP A 9 -28.80 -23.99 -30.91
C TRP A 9 -28.90 -22.89 -29.83
N LEU A 10 -29.97 -22.86 -29.04
CA LEU A 10 -30.14 -21.92 -27.91
C LEU A 10 -29.20 -22.23 -26.71
N LEU A 11 -28.80 -23.50 -26.57
CA LEU A 11 -27.87 -23.94 -25.54
C LEU A 11 -26.41 -23.49 -25.81
N LEU A 12 -26.06 -23.30 -27.11
CA LEU A 12 -24.73 -22.81 -27.52
C LEU A 12 -24.53 -21.29 -27.39
N LEU A 13 -25.59 -20.54 -27.11
CA LEU A 13 -25.56 -19.11 -26.91
C LEU A 13 -25.46 -18.72 -25.43
N SER A 14 -25.16 -19.66 -24.54
CA SER A 14 -24.84 -19.31 -23.15
C SER A 14 -23.65 -18.36 -23.14
N PRO A 15 -23.77 -17.12 -22.66
CA PRO A 15 -22.59 -16.27 -22.48
C PRO A 15 -21.67 -16.99 -21.52
N PHE A 16 -20.55 -17.47 -22.03
CA PHE A 16 -19.45 -17.98 -21.22
C PHE A 16 -18.90 -16.76 -20.48
N SER A 17 -19.48 -16.44 -19.32
CA SER A 17 -18.96 -15.41 -18.44
C SER A 17 -17.56 -15.82 -18.06
N TRP A 18 -16.58 -15.16 -18.63
CA TRP A 18 -15.20 -15.27 -18.22
C TRP A 18 -15.13 -14.76 -16.79
N MET A 19 -15.22 -15.66 -15.83
CA MET A 19 -14.99 -15.36 -14.45
C MET A 19 -13.48 -15.13 -14.34
N GLN A 20 -13.05 -13.87 -14.38
CA GLN A 20 -11.67 -13.52 -14.06
C GLN A 20 -11.46 -13.92 -12.60
N ALA A 21 -10.50 -14.81 -12.37
CA ALA A 21 -10.10 -15.13 -11.01
C ALA A 21 -9.43 -13.89 -10.41
N GLU A 22 -9.95 -13.43 -9.29
CA GLU A 22 -9.28 -12.36 -8.53
C GLU A 22 -7.94 -12.87 -7.99
N THR A 23 -6.88 -12.08 -8.18
CA THR A 23 -5.56 -12.39 -7.66
C THR A 23 -5.59 -12.44 -6.14
N ALA A 24 -5.04 -13.50 -5.54
CA ALA A 24 -5.04 -13.67 -4.09
C ALA A 24 -4.23 -12.56 -3.39
N ILE A 25 -4.79 -12.03 -2.30
CA ILE A 25 -4.10 -11.05 -1.45
C ILE A 25 -3.39 -11.82 -0.33
N PRO A 26 -2.06 -11.69 -0.20
CA PRO A 26 -1.33 -12.33 0.89
C PRO A 26 -1.66 -11.65 2.23
N LYS A 27 -1.60 -12.41 3.32
CA LYS A 27 -1.75 -11.82 4.67
C LYS A 27 -0.59 -10.88 4.96
N LEU A 28 -0.86 -9.65 5.36
CA LEU A 28 0.16 -8.69 5.78
C LEU A 28 0.84 -9.16 7.07
N ILE A 29 2.10 -9.52 6.97
CA ILE A 29 2.93 -9.98 8.12
C ILE A 29 4.21 -9.15 8.26
N ASP A 30 4.57 -8.38 7.24
CA ASP A 30 5.80 -7.60 7.17
C ASP A 30 5.57 -6.36 6.28
N PRO A 31 6.23 -5.22 6.52
CA PRO A 31 6.15 -4.07 5.62
C PRO A 31 6.61 -4.37 4.18
N VAL A 32 7.47 -5.36 4.00
CA VAL A 32 7.92 -5.81 2.67
C VAL A 32 7.39 -7.21 2.39
N MET A 33 6.31 -7.27 1.62
CA MET A 33 5.67 -8.49 1.15
C MET A 33 6.19 -8.85 -0.25
N ASP A 34 7.36 -9.51 -0.30
CA ASP A 34 7.99 -9.92 -1.55
C ASP A 34 7.52 -11.32 -1.95
N THR A 35 6.33 -11.41 -2.56
CA THR A 35 5.79 -12.69 -3.05
C THR A 35 6.35 -13.09 -4.42
N ALA A 36 6.89 -12.13 -5.16
CA ALA A 36 7.56 -12.37 -6.43
C ALA A 36 9.02 -12.83 -6.26
N GLN A 37 9.57 -12.78 -5.04
CA GLN A 37 10.94 -13.19 -4.73
C GLN A 37 12.00 -12.43 -5.55
N VAL A 38 11.79 -11.12 -5.73
CA VAL A 38 12.75 -10.26 -6.46
C VAL A 38 13.85 -9.70 -5.56
N LEU A 39 13.72 -9.88 -4.24
CA LEU A 39 14.70 -9.48 -3.23
C LEU A 39 15.33 -10.74 -2.60
N ASN A 40 16.62 -10.65 -2.28
CA ASN A 40 17.21 -11.64 -1.38
C ASN A 40 16.78 -11.38 0.08
N GLN A 41 17.06 -12.32 0.96
CA GLN A 41 16.61 -12.24 2.36
C GLN A 41 17.22 -11.06 3.13
N GLU A 42 18.48 -10.71 2.86
CA GLU A 42 19.16 -9.57 3.49
C GLU A 42 18.54 -8.24 3.04
N GLN A 43 18.32 -8.07 1.75
CA GLN A 43 17.68 -6.90 1.17
C GLN A 43 16.26 -6.70 1.71
N LYS A 44 15.46 -7.77 1.73
CA LYS A 44 14.12 -7.74 2.29
C LYS A 44 14.14 -7.36 3.77
N ALA A 45 15.05 -7.95 4.56
CA ALA A 45 15.18 -7.65 5.99
C ALA A 45 15.60 -6.19 6.24
N ALA A 46 16.55 -5.67 5.44
CA ALA A 46 17.01 -4.29 5.53
C ALA A 46 15.86 -3.29 5.29
N LEU A 47 15.15 -3.41 4.15
CA LEU A 47 13.99 -2.56 3.84
C LEU A 47 12.88 -2.70 4.89
N SER A 48 12.59 -3.93 5.34
CA SER A 48 11.56 -4.14 6.37
C SER A 48 11.91 -3.46 7.69
N GLN A 49 13.19 -3.50 8.07
CA GLN A 49 13.66 -2.84 9.29
C GLN A 49 13.57 -1.32 9.18
N GLU A 50 13.99 -0.75 8.06
CA GLU A 50 13.89 0.68 7.76
C GLU A 50 12.43 1.15 7.87
N LEU A 51 11.50 0.51 7.17
CA LEU A 51 10.08 0.86 7.19
C LEU A 51 9.43 0.72 8.57
N ARG A 52 9.86 -0.26 9.38
CA ARG A 52 9.39 -0.37 10.77
C ARG A 52 9.92 0.76 11.64
N VAL A 53 11.18 1.15 11.49
CA VAL A 53 11.78 2.27 12.23
C VAL A 53 11.07 3.57 11.85
N PHE A 54 10.86 3.78 10.55
CA PHE A 54 10.13 4.94 10.06
C PHE A 54 8.71 5.02 10.66
N ALA A 55 7.95 3.93 10.59
CA ALA A 55 6.61 3.87 11.15
C ALA A 55 6.59 4.12 12.67
N ALA A 56 7.56 3.59 13.41
CA ALA A 56 7.67 3.82 14.84
C ALA A 56 7.99 5.29 15.19
N GLN A 57 8.77 5.97 14.36
CA GLN A 57 9.20 7.35 14.59
C GLN A 57 8.16 8.38 14.14
N TYR A 58 7.60 8.20 12.95
CA TYR A 58 6.70 9.17 12.29
C TYR A 58 5.23 8.79 12.36
N GLY A 59 4.93 7.50 12.55
CA GLY A 59 3.56 6.96 12.61
C GLY A 59 2.99 6.56 11.26
N SER A 60 3.47 7.14 10.17
CA SER A 60 3.05 6.81 8.81
C SER A 60 3.62 5.46 8.39
N GLN A 61 2.85 4.68 7.61
CA GLN A 61 3.23 3.34 7.20
C GLN A 61 3.47 3.29 5.69
N ILE A 62 4.64 2.82 5.29
CA ILE A 62 4.93 2.46 3.90
C ILE A 62 4.97 0.94 3.83
N VAL A 63 4.24 0.35 2.88
CA VAL A 63 4.18 -1.09 2.65
C VAL A 63 4.48 -1.38 1.18
N ILE A 64 5.36 -2.34 0.94
CA ILE A 64 5.76 -2.80 -0.39
C ILE A 64 5.18 -4.18 -0.62
N LEU A 65 4.52 -4.38 -1.76
CA LEU A 65 4.03 -5.67 -2.23
C LEU A 65 4.56 -5.95 -3.63
N THR A 66 5.32 -7.01 -3.77
CA THR A 66 5.66 -7.54 -5.10
C THR A 66 4.85 -8.80 -5.36
N VAL A 67 4.26 -8.89 -6.55
CA VAL A 67 3.52 -10.07 -7.00
C VAL A 67 4.07 -10.59 -8.32
N PRO A 68 4.15 -11.92 -8.50
CA PRO A 68 4.68 -12.48 -9.75
C PRO A 68 3.79 -12.15 -10.94
N THR A 69 2.48 -12.07 -10.76
CA THR A 69 1.48 -11.77 -11.80
C THR A 69 0.18 -11.32 -11.18
N LEU A 70 -0.60 -10.53 -11.91
CA LEU A 70 -1.97 -10.11 -11.57
C LEU A 70 -3.03 -11.04 -12.20
N GLU A 71 -2.62 -12.08 -12.93
CA GLU A 71 -3.52 -13.05 -13.57
C GLU A 71 -4.60 -12.42 -14.47
N GLY A 72 -4.33 -11.23 -15.00
CA GLY A 72 -5.25 -10.46 -15.85
C GLY A 72 -6.10 -9.43 -15.11
N GLU A 73 -5.98 -9.34 -13.80
CA GLU A 73 -6.61 -8.27 -13.01
C GLU A 73 -5.88 -6.93 -13.27
N ASP A 74 -6.61 -5.83 -13.23
CA ASP A 74 -6.04 -4.49 -13.32
C ASP A 74 -5.29 -4.13 -12.02
N ILE A 75 -4.12 -3.48 -12.13
CA ILE A 75 -3.32 -3.12 -10.96
C ILE A 75 -4.02 -2.12 -10.03
N PHE A 76 -4.89 -1.27 -10.59
CA PHE A 76 -5.68 -0.33 -9.79
C PHE A 76 -6.68 -1.09 -8.91
N ASP A 77 -7.42 -2.03 -9.50
CA ASP A 77 -8.41 -2.84 -8.80
C ASP A 77 -7.74 -3.71 -7.74
N TYR A 78 -6.65 -4.40 -8.11
CA TYR A 78 -5.86 -5.21 -7.18
C TYR A 78 -5.34 -4.39 -6.00
N SER A 79 -4.66 -3.26 -6.27
CA SER A 79 -4.10 -2.42 -5.20
C SER A 79 -5.16 -1.83 -4.30
N SER A 80 -6.35 -1.53 -4.83
CA SER A 80 -7.50 -1.02 -4.06
C SER A 80 -8.07 -2.09 -3.12
N ARG A 81 -8.12 -3.36 -3.56
CA ARG A 81 -8.50 -4.50 -2.72
C ARG A 81 -7.48 -4.74 -1.62
N VAL A 82 -6.19 -4.75 -1.96
CA VAL A 82 -5.09 -4.87 -0.99
C VAL A 82 -5.17 -3.77 0.05
N TRP A 83 -5.37 -2.52 -0.37
CA TRP A 83 -5.53 -1.37 0.52
C TRP A 83 -6.68 -1.56 1.50
N SER A 84 -7.84 -1.99 0.99
CA SER A 84 -9.06 -2.19 1.78
C SER A 84 -8.92 -3.31 2.81
N GLU A 85 -8.17 -4.37 2.47
CA GLU A 85 -7.93 -5.50 3.35
C GLU A 85 -6.87 -5.20 4.40
N TRP A 86 -5.76 -4.60 4.01
CA TRP A 86 -4.62 -4.36 4.90
C TRP A 86 -4.79 -3.14 5.79
N LYS A 87 -5.62 -2.17 5.41
CA LYS A 87 -5.92 -0.94 6.17
C LYS A 87 -4.65 -0.21 6.63
N ILE A 88 -3.76 0.06 5.67
CA ILE A 88 -2.44 0.64 5.88
C ILE A 88 -2.58 2.09 6.40
N GLY A 89 -1.76 2.44 7.39
CA GLY A 89 -1.77 3.76 7.99
C GLY A 89 -2.64 3.88 9.24
N ARG A 90 -2.56 5.03 9.90
CA ARG A 90 -3.30 5.29 11.13
C ARG A 90 -4.76 5.60 10.86
N LYS A 91 -5.64 5.01 11.65
CA LYS A 91 -7.08 5.28 11.57
C LYS A 91 -7.37 6.77 11.82
N GLY A 92 -8.12 7.39 10.91
CA GLY A 92 -8.51 8.81 11.00
C GLY A 92 -7.47 9.80 10.47
N ILE A 93 -6.22 9.36 10.25
CA ILE A 93 -5.17 10.14 9.58
C ILE A 93 -5.01 9.65 8.14
N SER A 94 -5.13 8.32 7.93
CA SER A 94 -4.99 7.67 6.62
C SER A 94 -3.65 7.99 5.93
N ASP A 95 -2.57 7.86 6.70
CA ASP A 95 -1.21 8.22 6.32
C ASP A 95 -0.34 7.01 5.91
N GLY A 96 -0.97 6.04 5.32
CA GLY A 96 -0.29 4.90 4.72
C GLY A 96 0.11 5.16 3.27
N VAL A 97 1.10 4.43 2.77
CA VAL A 97 1.46 4.32 1.36
C VAL A 97 1.63 2.85 1.01
N LEU A 98 0.96 2.41 -0.03
CA LEU A 98 1.12 1.07 -0.61
C LEU A 98 1.83 1.17 -1.95
N LEU A 99 2.97 0.50 -2.08
CA LEU A 99 3.68 0.32 -3.33
C LEU A 99 3.48 -1.11 -3.83
N VAL A 100 2.87 -1.27 -5.00
CA VAL A 100 2.63 -2.57 -5.65
C VAL A 100 3.48 -2.68 -6.91
N LEU A 101 4.17 -3.80 -7.06
CA LEU A 101 4.92 -4.19 -8.25
C LEU A 101 4.37 -5.52 -8.79
N ALA A 102 3.81 -5.50 -9.99
CA ALA A 102 3.41 -6.70 -10.73
C ALA A 102 4.49 -7.02 -11.76
N ILE A 103 5.24 -8.10 -11.50
CA ILE A 103 6.50 -8.34 -12.21
C ILE A 103 6.26 -8.74 -13.67
N LYS A 104 5.36 -9.67 -13.91
CA LYS A 104 5.05 -10.17 -15.26
C LYS A 104 4.43 -9.10 -16.16
N GLU A 105 3.54 -8.30 -15.60
CA GLU A 105 2.83 -7.24 -16.32
C GLU A 105 3.67 -5.97 -16.46
N HIS A 106 4.81 -5.88 -15.77
CA HIS A 106 5.66 -4.67 -15.69
C HIS A 106 4.87 -3.44 -15.23
N GLN A 107 3.92 -3.65 -14.32
CA GLN A 107 3.09 -2.59 -13.78
C GLN A 107 3.52 -2.24 -12.36
N ILE A 108 3.49 -0.95 -12.05
CA ILE A 108 3.86 -0.41 -10.76
C ILE A 108 2.81 0.62 -10.35
N ARG A 109 2.43 0.60 -9.08
CA ARG A 109 1.50 1.57 -8.52
C ARG A 109 1.95 2.02 -7.13
N ILE A 110 1.94 3.33 -6.90
CA ILE A 110 2.01 3.94 -5.57
C ILE A 110 0.60 4.41 -5.22
N ASN A 111 0.06 3.93 -4.12
CA ASN A 111 -1.28 4.24 -3.63
C ASN A 111 -1.16 4.89 -2.24
N PRO A 112 -1.19 6.23 -2.14
CA PRO A 112 -1.20 6.94 -0.87
C PRO A 112 -2.59 6.89 -0.23
N GLY A 113 -2.64 6.92 1.10
CA GLY A 113 -3.86 7.18 1.83
C GLY A 113 -4.30 8.64 1.72
N SER A 114 -5.58 8.91 2.02
CA SER A 114 -6.16 10.24 1.85
C SER A 114 -5.46 11.34 2.65
N GLY A 115 -4.78 11.00 3.74
CA GLY A 115 -3.96 11.95 4.50
C GLY A 115 -2.64 12.34 3.81
N LEU A 116 -2.25 11.63 2.75
CA LEU A 116 -1.03 11.87 1.99
C LEU A 116 -1.28 12.23 0.52
N GLU A 117 -2.53 12.24 0.05
CA GLU A 117 -2.86 12.59 -1.34
C GLU A 117 -2.40 14.00 -1.73
N GLY A 118 -2.38 14.93 -0.78
CA GLY A 118 -1.85 16.29 -1.00
C GLY A 118 -0.34 16.31 -1.23
N ALA A 119 0.40 15.46 -0.52
CA ALA A 119 1.85 15.37 -0.60
C ALA A 119 2.32 14.45 -1.72
N ILE A 120 1.57 13.37 -2.00
CA ILE A 120 1.87 12.37 -3.03
C ILE A 120 0.68 12.28 -4.01
N PRO A 121 0.36 13.34 -4.76
CA PRO A 121 -0.64 13.26 -5.81
C PRO A 121 -0.17 12.31 -6.94
N ASP A 122 -1.09 11.89 -7.80
CA ASP A 122 -0.82 10.93 -8.89
C ASP A 122 0.36 11.35 -9.77
N ILE A 123 0.56 12.64 -10.00
CA ILE A 123 1.69 13.15 -10.78
C ILE A 123 3.02 12.86 -10.08
N THR A 124 3.12 13.13 -8.79
CA THR A 124 4.33 12.85 -7.99
C THR A 124 4.58 11.34 -7.90
N ALA A 125 3.54 10.53 -7.68
CA ALA A 125 3.65 9.07 -7.70
C ALA A 125 4.17 8.56 -9.05
N SER A 126 3.65 9.11 -10.15
CA SER A 126 4.11 8.77 -11.51
C SER A 126 5.56 9.17 -11.76
N GLU A 127 5.99 10.35 -11.32
CA GLU A 127 7.39 10.80 -11.43
C GLU A 127 8.35 9.90 -10.67
N ILE A 128 8.00 9.53 -9.42
CA ILE A 128 8.78 8.59 -8.61
C ILE A 128 8.93 7.26 -9.35
N ILE A 129 7.84 6.70 -9.86
CA ILE A 129 7.86 5.44 -10.61
C ILE A 129 8.77 5.57 -11.85
N GLN A 130 8.57 6.58 -12.67
CA GLN A 130 9.27 6.74 -13.95
C GLN A 130 10.77 7.05 -13.78
N HIS A 131 11.14 7.81 -12.76
CA HIS A 131 12.53 8.23 -12.58
C HIS A 131 13.36 7.34 -11.66
N LEU A 132 12.73 6.60 -10.74
CA LEU A 132 13.45 5.75 -9.79
C LEU A 132 13.23 4.26 -10.04
N LEU A 133 11.98 3.79 -10.11
CA LEU A 133 11.68 2.37 -10.19
C LEU A 133 11.88 1.80 -11.60
N VAL A 134 11.30 2.41 -12.62
CA VAL A 134 11.39 1.87 -13.99
C VAL A 134 12.83 1.72 -14.45
N PRO A 135 13.73 2.72 -14.31
CA PRO A 135 15.13 2.57 -14.75
C PRO A 135 15.90 1.51 -13.95
N ALA A 136 15.57 1.32 -12.66
CA ALA A 136 16.20 0.31 -11.81
C ALA A 136 15.73 -1.10 -12.20
N ILE A 137 14.42 -1.28 -12.39
CA ILE A 137 13.83 -2.57 -12.79
C ILE A 137 14.34 -3.02 -14.16
N LEU A 138 14.50 -2.11 -15.12
CA LEU A 138 15.10 -2.39 -16.42
C LEU A 138 16.53 -2.94 -16.32
N ARG A 139 17.24 -2.61 -15.24
CA ARG A 139 18.58 -3.15 -14.93
C ARG A 139 18.53 -4.35 -13.97
N SER A 140 17.34 -4.86 -13.65
CA SER A 140 17.11 -5.90 -12.64
C SER A 140 17.59 -5.52 -11.23
N ASP A 141 17.72 -4.22 -10.95
CA ASP A 141 18.10 -3.67 -9.65
C ASP A 141 16.85 -3.32 -8.83
N TYR A 142 16.07 -4.33 -8.47
CA TYR A 142 14.84 -4.13 -7.69
C TYR A 142 15.11 -3.48 -6.33
N TYR A 143 16.15 -3.95 -5.64
CA TYR A 143 16.49 -3.43 -4.32
C TYR A 143 16.87 -1.95 -4.37
N GLY A 144 17.82 -1.57 -5.22
CA GLY A 144 18.26 -0.17 -5.33
C GLY A 144 17.15 0.77 -5.83
N GLY A 145 16.20 0.26 -6.65
CA GLY A 145 15.01 1.01 -7.04
C GLY A 145 14.05 1.24 -5.89
N LEU A 146 13.77 0.20 -5.11
CA LEU A 146 12.88 0.27 -3.94
C LEU A 146 13.47 1.14 -2.83
N GLU A 147 14.76 0.96 -2.50
CA GLU A 147 15.48 1.75 -1.48
C GLU A 147 15.37 3.26 -1.78
N LYS A 148 15.72 3.67 -2.99
CA LYS A 148 15.61 5.09 -3.40
C LYS A 148 14.17 5.60 -3.40
N THR A 149 13.21 4.75 -3.74
CA THR A 149 11.80 5.11 -3.70
C THR A 149 11.33 5.32 -2.27
N VAL A 150 11.72 4.43 -1.35
CA VAL A 150 11.45 4.57 0.09
C VAL A 150 12.04 5.86 0.62
N ASP A 151 13.32 6.14 0.35
CA ASP A 151 13.99 7.39 0.75
C ASP A 151 13.22 8.64 0.34
N VAL A 152 12.69 8.66 -0.89
CA VAL A 152 11.93 9.81 -1.42
C VAL A 152 10.56 9.90 -0.75
N LEU A 153 9.85 8.78 -0.61
CA LEU A 153 8.55 8.74 0.05
C LEU A 153 8.65 9.18 1.52
N GLU A 154 9.68 8.71 2.24
CA GLU A 154 9.93 9.12 3.62
C GLU A 154 10.15 10.63 3.75
N LYS A 155 10.97 11.22 2.87
CA LYS A 155 11.20 12.68 2.84
C LYS A 155 9.92 13.46 2.62
N ILE A 156 9.11 13.07 1.64
CA ILE A 156 7.83 13.71 1.35
C ILE A 156 6.89 13.63 2.57
N ILE A 157 6.79 12.47 3.20
CA ILE A 157 5.93 12.26 4.37
C ILE A 157 6.40 13.11 5.57
N ILE A 158 7.72 13.22 5.79
CA ILE A 158 8.28 14.05 6.86
C ILE A 158 7.97 15.54 6.63
N GLU A 159 8.07 16.00 5.38
CA GLU A 159 7.80 17.38 5.00
C GLU A 159 6.32 17.77 5.14
N GLU A 160 5.39 16.83 4.99
CA GLU A 160 3.95 17.02 5.17
C GLU A 160 3.55 17.36 6.61
N LYS A 161 4.45 17.18 7.59
CA LYS A 161 4.24 17.53 9.00
C LYS A 161 3.00 16.90 9.63
N LEU A 162 2.69 15.66 9.26
CA LEU A 162 1.64 14.90 9.91
C LEU A 162 1.93 14.72 11.41
N PRO A 163 0.89 14.53 12.26
CA PRO A 163 1.10 14.29 13.69
C PRO A 163 1.99 13.06 13.91
N THR A 164 3.12 13.23 14.60
CA THR A 164 4.03 12.11 14.88
C THR A 164 3.41 11.08 15.83
N ALA A 165 3.93 9.84 15.82
CA ALA A 165 3.44 8.76 16.69
C ALA A 165 3.45 9.17 18.18
N LYS A 166 4.43 9.96 18.61
CA LYS A 166 4.52 10.47 19.99
C LYS A 166 3.44 11.50 20.33
N GLN A 167 2.99 12.31 19.38
CA GLN A 167 1.95 13.33 19.61
C GLN A 167 0.55 12.71 19.70
N THR A 168 0.31 11.59 19.04
CA THR A 168 -0.99 10.90 19.06
C THR A 168 -1.32 10.30 20.44
N ILE A 169 -0.31 9.95 21.23
CA ILE A 169 -0.50 9.42 22.60
C ILE A 169 -0.89 10.53 23.58
N HIS A 170 -0.48 11.78 23.34
CA HIS A 170 -0.77 12.91 24.26
C HIS A 170 -2.10 13.61 23.98
N SER A 171 -2.63 13.53 22.77
CA SER A 171 -3.92 14.14 22.41
C SER A 171 -5.15 13.34 22.90
N GLY A 172 -4.94 12.11 23.40
CA GLY A 172 -5.99 11.27 24.02
C GLY A 172 -6.23 11.55 25.50
N VAL A 173 -5.33 12.30 26.16
CA VAL A 173 -5.52 12.77 27.55
C VAL A 173 -6.09 14.18 27.49
N SER A 174 -7.36 14.26 27.13
CA SER A 174 -8.14 15.51 27.19
C SER A 174 -8.07 16.10 28.58
N GLY A 175 -7.76 17.40 28.65
CA GLY A 175 -7.56 18.21 29.86
C GLY A 175 -8.76 18.35 30.81
N ALA A 176 -9.56 17.31 31.00
CA ALA A 176 -10.63 17.26 32.01
C ALA A 176 -10.17 16.75 33.38
N GLY A 177 -8.95 16.20 33.47
CA GLY A 177 -8.43 15.64 34.74
C GLY A 177 -7.62 16.60 35.62
N ILE A 178 -7.17 17.73 35.08
CA ILE A 178 -6.25 18.63 35.82
C ILE A 178 -7.00 19.70 36.63
N ILE A 179 -8.28 19.96 36.33
CA ILE A 179 -9.07 20.99 37.06
C ILE A 179 -9.59 20.51 38.42
N PHE A 180 -9.67 19.18 38.66
CA PHE A 180 -10.17 18.66 39.95
C PHE A 180 -9.14 18.54 41.08
N ILE A 181 -7.82 18.68 40.82
CA ILE A 181 -6.79 18.51 41.85
C ILE A 181 -6.42 19.83 42.51
N LEU A 182 -6.72 20.97 41.91
CA LEU A 182 -6.42 22.29 42.47
C LEU A 182 -7.53 22.88 43.39
N SER A 183 -8.69 22.19 43.47
CA SER A 183 -9.82 22.66 44.34
C SER A 183 -9.79 22.10 45.76
N LEU A 184 -8.81 21.25 46.12
CA LEU A 184 -8.78 20.61 47.44
C LEU A 184 -7.66 21.11 48.38
N ILE A 185 -6.97 22.20 48.03
CA ILE A 185 -5.88 22.77 48.86
C ILE A 185 -6.24 24.16 49.43
N HIS A 186 -7.50 24.55 49.47
CA HIS A 186 -7.93 25.77 50.17
C HIS A 186 -9.07 25.45 51.13
N ILE A 187 -8.72 24.81 52.28
CA ILE A 187 -9.36 24.93 53.59
C ILE A 187 -8.27 24.77 54.64
#